data_17fac71d0880d01c48038a2de79bc670
#
_entry.id   17fac71d0880d01c48038a2de79bc670
#
_cell.length_a   1.000
_cell.length_b   1.000
_cell.length_c   1.000
_cell.angle_alpha   90.00
_cell.angle_beta   90.00
_cell.angle_gamma   90.00
#
_symmetry.space_group_name_H-M   'P 1'
#
loop_
_entity.id
_entity.type
_entity.pdbx_description
1 polymer ?
#
loop_
_entity_poly.entity_id
_entity_poly.type
_entity_poly.pdbx_seq_one_letter_code
_entity_poly.pdbx_strand_id
1 'polypeptide(L)'
;MNFEWDSRKNASNIAKHGVSFEEAKAAFDDPHAVVAFDPDHSTQKELRWWLLGKVRERIMLVRYTQRPSGIIRIIGAGGDREGNL
;
A
#
# COMPACT_ATOMS: atom_id res chain seq x y z
N MET A 1 7.76 10.80 6.98
CA MET A 1 6.56 10.44 6.21
C MET A 1 5.50 9.92 7.17
N ASN A 2 4.32 10.45 7.08
CA ASN A 2 3.24 10.07 8.00
C ASN A 2 2.23 9.18 7.29
N PHE A 3 1.77 8.15 8.00
CA PHE A 3 0.82 7.17 7.47
C PHE A 3 -0.44 7.12 8.32
N GLU A 4 -1.53 6.75 7.69
CA GLU A 4 -2.79 6.45 8.37
C GLU A 4 -3.48 5.29 7.67
N TRP A 5 -4.44 4.68 8.32
CA TRP A 5 -5.29 3.64 7.72
C TRP A 5 -6.50 3.37 8.60
N ASP A 6 -7.47 2.70 8.02
CA ASP A 6 -8.64 2.21 8.72
C ASP A 6 -8.27 0.88 9.39
N SER A 7 -8.51 0.78 10.69
CA SER A 7 -8.13 -0.41 11.47
C SER A 7 -8.87 -1.66 11.01
N ARG A 8 -10.11 -1.53 10.54
CA ARG A 8 -10.88 -2.68 10.04
C ARG A 8 -10.30 -3.19 8.73
N LYS A 9 -9.88 -2.28 7.86
CA LYS A 9 -9.23 -2.65 6.61
C LYS A 9 -7.89 -3.32 6.86
N ASN A 10 -7.15 -2.84 7.85
CA ASN A 10 -5.90 -3.47 8.24
C ASN A 10 -6.14 -4.90 8.71
N ALA A 11 -7.12 -5.11 9.61
CA ALA A 11 -7.45 -6.45 10.09
C ALA A 11 -7.88 -7.37 8.96
N SER A 12 -8.72 -6.89 8.05
CA SER A 12 -9.17 -7.64 6.88
C SER A 12 -8.00 -7.99 5.97
N ASN A 13 -7.09 -7.05 5.78
CA ASN A 13 -5.93 -7.27 4.93
C ASN A 13 -5.00 -8.36 5.51
N ILE A 14 -4.80 -8.33 6.83
CA ILE A 14 -4.02 -9.37 7.50
C ILE A 14 -4.67 -10.73 7.30
N ALA A 15 -6.00 -10.80 7.48
CA ALA A 15 -6.73 -12.06 7.33
C ALA A 15 -6.64 -12.62 5.91
N LYS A 16 -6.71 -11.75 4.89
CA LYS A 16 -6.72 -12.17 3.50
C LYS A 16 -5.33 -12.43 2.93
N HIS A 17 -4.36 -11.60 3.30
CA HIS A 17 -3.05 -11.57 2.64
C HIS A 17 -1.89 -11.83 3.56
N GLY A 18 -2.12 -11.91 4.87
CA GLY A 18 -1.06 -12.11 5.84
C GLY A 18 -0.11 -10.92 5.99
N VAL A 19 -0.53 -9.74 5.55
CA VAL A 19 0.30 -8.53 5.56
C VAL A 19 -0.42 -7.43 6.32
N SER A 20 0.26 -6.83 7.29
CA SER A 20 -0.26 -5.66 8.00
C SER A 20 0.10 -4.39 7.26
N PHE A 21 -0.68 -3.34 7.48
CA PHE A 21 -0.34 -2.03 6.93
C PHE A 21 0.90 -1.45 7.60
N GLU A 22 1.16 -1.85 8.84
CA GLU A 22 2.41 -1.47 9.51
C GLU A 22 3.63 -2.03 8.77
N GLU A 23 3.57 -3.29 8.33
CA GLU A 23 4.62 -3.88 7.50
C GLU A 23 4.72 -3.18 6.14
N ALA A 24 3.58 -2.82 5.55
CA ALA A 24 3.52 -2.21 4.23
C ALA A 24 4.22 -0.85 4.18
N LYS A 25 4.30 -0.15 5.31
CA LYS A 25 5.01 1.14 5.36
C LYS A 25 6.45 1.03 4.88
N ALA A 26 7.10 -0.09 5.16
CA ALA A 26 8.50 -0.27 4.81
C ALA A 26 8.75 -0.28 3.30
N ALA A 27 7.73 -0.60 2.50
CA ALA A 27 7.86 -0.56 1.05
C ALA A 27 8.14 0.85 0.53
N PHE A 28 7.69 1.86 1.26
CA PHE A 28 7.91 3.26 0.88
C PHE A 28 9.36 3.70 1.09
N ASP A 29 10.14 2.92 1.83
CA ASP A 29 11.56 3.20 2.08
C ASP A 29 12.46 2.60 1.01
N ASP A 30 11.93 1.79 0.10
CA ASP A 30 12.73 1.19 -0.97
C ASP A 30 13.09 2.28 -2.00
N PRO A 31 14.38 2.59 -2.18
CA PRO A 31 14.79 3.62 -3.13
C PRO A 31 14.51 3.23 -4.59
N HIS A 32 14.23 1.96 -4.85
CA HIS A 32 13.91 1.45 -6.19
C HIS A 32 12.43 1.17 -6.37
N ALA A 33 11.58 1.61 -5.42
CA ALA A 33 10.15 1.39 -5.53
C ALA A 33 9.59 2.04 -6.79
N VAL A 34 8.60 1.37 -7.38
CA VAL A 34 7.91 1.85 -8.58
C VAL A 34 6.51 2.29 -8.17
N VAL A 35 6.10 3.45 -8.65
CA VAL A 35 4.78 4.01 -8.37
C VAL A 35 4.02 4.14 -9.68
N ALA A 36 2.74 3.75 -9.65
CA ALA A 36 1.85 3.87 -10.80
C ALA A 36 0.49 4.39 -10.35
N PHE A 37 -0.14 5.19 -11.20
CA PHE A 37 -1.49 5.67 -10.97
C PHE A 37 -2.50 4.56 -11.22
N ASP A 38 -3.53 4.47 -10.38
CA ASP A 38 -4.60 3.47 -10.50
C ASP A 38 -5.89 4.17 -10.92
N PRO A 39 -6.17 4.30 -12.23
CA PRO A 39 -7.36 5.00 -12.70
C PRO A 39 -8.64 4.25 -12.37
N ASP A 40 -8.59 2.91 -12.28
CA ASP A 40 -9.80 2.11 -12.07
C ASP A 40 -10.39 2.29 -10.68
N HIS A 41 -9.56 2.65 -9.72
CA HIS A 41 -9.97 2.81 -8.32
C HIS A 41 -9.91 4.26 -7.86
N SER A 42 -9.66 5.20 -8.79
CA SER A 42 -9.57 6.62 -8.49
C SER A 42 -10.86 7.33 -8.84
N THR A 43 -11.14 8.41 -8.10
CA THR A 43 -12.19 9.36 -8.42
C THR A 43 -11.57 10.75 -8.48
N GLN A 44 -12.33 11.74 -8.91
CA GLN A 44 -11.83 13.13 -8.92
C GLN A 44 -11.49 13.62 -7.52
N LYS A 45 -12.16 13.07 -6.50
CA LYS A 45 -11.97 13.46 -5.11
C LYS A 45 -10.86 12.68 -4.42
N GLU A 46 -10.55 11.48 -4.90
CA GLU A 46 -9.55 10.62 -4.29
C GLU A 46 -8.76 9.89 -5.36
N LEU A 47 -7.52 10.29 -5.55
CA LEU A 47 -6.61 9.64 -6.49
C LEU A 47 -5.89 8.52 -5.77
N ARG A 48 -5.92 7.33 -6.37
CA ARG A 48 -5.27 6.13 -5.82
C ARG A 48 -4.09 5.73 -6.64
N TRP A 49 -3.11 5.19 -5.95
CA TRP A 49 -1.81 4.84 -6.50
C TRP A 49 -1.40 3.45 -6.03
N TRP A 50 -0.50 2.86 -6.79
CA TRP A 50 0.17 1.62 -6.44
C TRP A 50 1.63 1.93 -6.18
N LEU A 51 2.19 1.28 -5.17
CA LEU A 51 3.62 1.29 -4.96
C LEU A 51 4.09 -0.15 -4.89
N LEU A 52 5.06 -0.50 -5.72
CA LEU A 52 5.69 -1.80 -5.70
C LEU A 52 7.08 -1.61 -5.13
N GLY A 53 7.31 -2.16 -3.96
CA GLY A 53 8.56 -1.97 -3.24
C GLY A 53 9.02 -3.25 -2.56
N LYS A 54 10.31 -3.30 -2.26
CA LYS A 54 10.91 -4.45 -1.60
C LYS A 54 10.91 -4.22 -0.10
N VAL A 55 10.42 -5.23 0.64
CA VAL A 55 10.44 -5.24 2.09
C VAL A 55 11.15 -6.53 2.49
N ARG A 56 12.37 -6.40 3.03
CA ARG A 56 13.26 -7.54 3.30
C ARG A 56 13.49 -8.29 1.98
N GLU A 57 13.15 -9.57 1.92
CA GLU A 57 13.34 -10.40 0.72
C GLU A 57 12.08 -10.52 -0.14
N ARG A 58 11.04 -9.72 0.15
CA ARG A 58 9.75 -9.83 -0.49
C ARG A 58 9.41 -8.58 -1.28
N ILE A 59 8.72 -8.78 -2.40
CA ILE A 59 8.12 -7.66 -3.14
C ILE A 59 6.73 -7.43 -2.59
N MET A 60 6.42 -6.19 -2.28
CA MET A 60 5.13 -5.82 -1.72
C MET A 60 4.45 -4.79 -2.59
N LEU A 61 3.16 -5.03 -2.87
CA LEU A 61 2.32 -4.11 -3.59
C LEU A 61 1.44 -3.40 -2.60
N VAL A 62 1.49 -2.07 -2.58
CA VAL A 62 0.72 -1.25 -1.65
C VAL A 62 -0.19 -0.32 -2.44
N ARG A 63 -1.47 -0.35 -2.11
CA ARG A 63 -2.43 0.64 -2.63
C ARG A 63 -2.59 1.75 -1.63
N TYR A 64 -2.54 2.97 -2.09
CA TYR A 64 -2.63 4.10 -1.20
C TYR A 64 -3.22 5.32 -1.89
N THR A 65 -3.64 6.27 -1.08
CA THR A 65 -3.97 7.61 -1.55
C THR A 65 -3.19 8.62 -0.71
N GLN A 66 -3.00 9.79 -1.25
CA GLN A 66 -2.28 10.86 -0.57
C GLN A 66 -3.29 11.90 -0.11
N ARG A 67 -3.30 12.18 1.18
CA ARG A 67 -4.19 13.17 1.77
C ARG A 67 -3.60 14.56 1.58
N PRO A 68 -4.44 15.63 1.66
CA PRO A 68 -3.96 17.01 1.42
C PRO A 68 -2.79 17.44 2.29
N SER A 69 -2.69 16.92 3.50
CA SER A 69 -1.60 17.26 4.43
C SER A 69 -0.30 16.51 4.15
N GLY A 70 -0.25 15.71 3.08
CA GLY A 70 0.90 14.87 2.76
C GLY A 70 0.89 13.52 3.47
N ILE A 71 -0.15 13.22 4.23
CA ILE A 71 -0.29 11.92 4.88
C ILE A 71 -0.62 10.86 3.83
N ILE A 72 0.05 9.73 3.91
CA ILE A 72 -0.21 8.58 3.06
C ILE A 72 -1.27 7.71 3.74
N ARG A 73 -2.41 7.53 3.07
CA ARG A 73 -3.43 6.62 3.58
C ARG A 73 -3.33 5.29 2.86
N ILE A 74 -2.95 4.24 3.59
CA ILE A 74 -2.84 2.89 3.05
C ILE A 74 -4.22 2.28 2.97
N ILE A 75 -4.53 1.66 1.83
CA ILE A 75 -5.85 1.09 1.53
C ILE A 75 -5.77 -0.43 1.43
N GLY A 76 -4.67 -0.97 0.92
CA GLY A 76 -4.48 -2.39 0.78
C GLY A 76 -3.01 -2.72 0.57
N ALA A 77 -2.63 -3.96 0.85
CA ALA A 77 -1.27 -4.41 0.66
C ALA A 77 -1.24 -5.92 0.46
N GLY A 78 -0.34 -6.39 -0.41
CA GLY A 78 -0.13 -7.80 -0.65
C GLY A 78 1.33 -8.07 -0.96
N GLY A 79 1.74 -9.32 -0.80
CA GLY A 79 3.12 -9.72 -1.03
C GLY A 79 3.23 -10.80 -2.10
N ASP A 80 4.45 -11.02 -2.56
CA ASP A 80 4.74 -12.00 -3.61
C ASP A 80 4.47 -13.44 -3.17
N ARG A 81 4.39 -13.68 -1.87
CA ARG A 81 4.06 -15.01 -1.34
C ARG A 81 2.67 -15.47 -1.71
N GLU A 82 1.82 -14.55 -2.14
CA GLU A 82 0.47 -14.90 -2.55
C GLU A 82 0.41 -15.42 -3.98
N GLY A 83 1.49 -15.29 -4.73
CA GLY A 83 1.51 -15.67 -6.14
C GLY A 83 0.72 -14.74 -7.05
N ASN A 84 0.39 -13.55 -6.59
CA ASN A 84 -0.47 -12.60 -7.29
C ASN A 84 0.28 -11.42 -7.88
N LEU A 85 1.56 -11.40 -7.75
CA LEU A 85 2.37 -10.29 -8.26
C LEU A 85 3.11 -10.67 -9.54
#